data_93f7ba21b46889f77e5770bdd54ef5aa
#
_entry.id   93f7ba21b46889f77e5770bdd54ef5aa
#
_cell.length_a   1.000
_cell.length_b   1.000
_cell.length_c   1.000
_cell.angle_alpha   90.00
_cell.angle_beta   90.00
_cell.angle_gamma   90.00
#
_symmetry.space_group_name_H-M   'P 1'
#
loop_
_entity.id
_entity.type
_entity.pdbx_description
1 polymer ?
#
loop_
_entity_poly.entity_id
_entity_poly.type
_entity_poly.pdbx_seq_one_letter_code
_entity_poly.pdbx_strand_id
1 'polypeptide(L)'
;RVVQSEYRKFCKVAGLPTRTERLQVAGFGRSEASKAVWSYKKAAPEQLHDVEIAGHTLYSVTDERIQAVPKPFFQGVSNKVNGLAQEYARGVLEKVKDLPVGTEAMVNFTVDGKSTGYFVGGQTKMTVKPQDLNVPYYSLHNHPSNGILSPEDIQQLIKRPLMKGIGAVGNAGALYTCEKTFGYSTKSADEWFRRLRKKYPLYKGGGEDAETILAQRIAFAEELRRDGAKHGLVFSG
;
A
#
# COMPACT_ATOMS: atom_id res chain seq x y z
N ARG A 1 8.81 -16.10 -12.99
CA ARG A 1 7.51 -16.83 -13.10
C ARG A 1 6.45 -16.33 -12.12
N VAL A 2 6.81 -16.01 -10.88
CA VAL A 2 5.87 -15.54 -9.83
C VAL A 2 5.24 -14.19 -10.20
N VAL A 3 6.02 -13.23 -10.71
CA VAL A 3 5.55 -11.88 -11.08
C VAL A 3 4.48 -11.92 -12.20
N GLN A 4 4.59 -12.83 -13.16
CA GLN A 4 3.58 -12.98 -14.22
C GLN A 4 2.26 -13.56 -13.71
N SER A 5 2.30 -14.44 -12.71
CA SER A 5 1.08 -15.04 -12.15
C SER A 5 0.30 -14.00 -11.32
N GLU A 6 1.00 -13.15 -10.56
CA GLU A 6 0.37 -12.10 -9.74
C GLU A 6 -0.20 -10.97 -10.63
N TYR A 7 0.51 -10.55 -11.68
CA TYR A 7 -0.01 -9.59 -12.65
C TYR A 7 -1.24 -10.12 -13.40
N ARG A 8 -1.26 -11.40 -13.77
CA ARG A 8 -2.45 -12.02 -14.37
C ARG A 8 -3.61 -12.09 -13.39
N LYS A 9 -3.35 -12.39 -12.12
CA LYS A 9 -4.37 -12.35 -11.07
C LYS A 9 -4.91 -10.93 -10.89
N PHE A 10 -4.04 -9.92 -10.85
CA PHE A 10 -4.43 -8.52 -10.79
C PHE A 10 -5.31 -8.12 -11.98
N CYS A 11 -4.90 -8.41 -13.22
CA CYS A 11 -5.71 -8.12 -14.40
C CYS A 11 -7.06 -8.83 -14.35
N LYS A 12 -7.09 -10.09 -13.91
CA LYS A 12 -8.33 -10.87 -13.76
C LYS A 12 -9.24 -10.29 -12.68
N VAL A 13 -8.67 -9.86 -11.55
CA VAL A 13 -9.40 -9.24 -10.44
C VAL A 13 -9.92 -7.85 -10.82
N ALA A 14 -9.16 -7.10 -11.61
CA ALA A 14 -9.51 -5.77 -12.08
C ALA A 14 -10.40 -5.78 -13.34
N GLY A 15 -10.82 -6.96 -13.83
CA GLY A 15 -11.58 -7.07 -15.08
C GLY A 15 -10.84 -6.57 -16.31
N LEU A 16 -9.50 -6.43 -16.22
CA LEU A 16 -8.66 -5.91 -17.28
C LEU A 16 -8.10 -7.04 -18.13
N PRO A 17 -8.09 -6.90 -19.46
CA PRO A 17 -7.38 -7.84 -20.31
C PRO A 17 -5.90 -7.83 -19.90
N THR A 18 -5.30 -8.99 -19.78
CA THR A 18 -3.86 -9.10 -19.55
C THR A 18 -3.12 -8.34 -20.65
N ARG A 19 -1.90 -7.88 -20.37
CA ARG A 19 -1.09 -7.19 -21.36
C ARG A 19 -0.88 -8.01 -22.64
N THR A 20 -0.79 -9.33 -22.49
CA THR A 20 -0.70 -10.28 -23.62
C THR A 20 -1.99 -10.29 -24.43
N GLU A 21 -3.16 -10.30 -23.78
CA GLU A 21 -4.47 -10.26 -24.45
C GLU A 21 -4.68 -8.94 -25.20
N ARG A 22 -4.30 -7.80 -24.61
CA ARG A 22 -4.36 -6.49 -25.28
C ARG A 22 -3.47 -6.42 -26.52
N LEU A 23 -2.26 -6.97 -26.46
CA LEU A 23 -1.35 -7.01 -27.59
C LEU A 23 -1.81 -8.01 -28.65
N GLN A 24 -2.44 -9.12 -28.25
CA GLN A 24 -3.07 -10.07 -29.17
C GLN A 24 -4.26 -9.43 -29.91
N VAL A 25 -5.12 -8.68 -29.21
CA VAL A 25 -6.21 -7.89 -29.82
C VAL A 25 -5.66 -6.83 -30.77
N ALA A 26 -4.47 -6.26 -30.50
CA ALA A 26 -3.76 -5.35 -31.39
C ALA A 26 -3.01 -6.05 -32.54
N GLY A 27 -3.18 -7.37 -32.74
CA GLY A 27 -2.60 -8.11 -33.86
C GLY A 27 -1.20 -8.68 -33.62
N PHE A 28 -0.68 -8.64 -32.39
CA PHE A 28 0.62 -9.23 -32.07
C PHE A 28 0.50 -10.74 -31.77
N GLY A 29 1.37 -11.56 -32.34
CA GLY A 29 1.50 -12.97 -31.97
C GLY A 29 1.93 -13.16 -30.52
N ARG A 30 1.62 -14.32 -29.92
CA ARG A 30 1.88 -14.59 -28.49
C ARG A 30 3.34 -14.39 -28.05
N SER A 31 4.31 -14.72 -28.93
CA SER A 31 5.74 -14.53 -28.69
C SER A 31 6.16 -13.06 -28.82
N GLU A 32 5.56 -12.33 -29.76
CA GLU A 32 5.80 -10.91 -30.01
C GLU A 32 5.19 -10.06 -28.89
N ALA A 33 3.97 -10.40 -28.45
CA ALA A 33 3.36 -9.78 -27.29
C ALA A 33 4.22 -9.93 -26.02
N SER A 34 4.85 -11.09 -25.83
CA SER A 34 5.78 -11.31 -24.72
C SER A 34 7.07 -10.49 -24.87
N LYS A 35 7.61 -10.40 -26.08
CA LYS A 35 8.80 -9.57 -26.38
C LYS A 35 8.49 -8.08 -26.22
N ALA A 36 7.33 -7.61 -26.69
CA ALA A 36 6.89 -6.22 -26.54
C ALA A 36 6.71 -5.83 -25.06
N VAL A 37 6.19 -6.74 -24.23
CA VAL A 37 6.12 -6.54 -22.76
C VAL A 37 7.51 -6.45 -22.15
N TRP A 38 8.49 -7.20 -22.65
CA TRP A 38 9.88 -7.16 -22.16
C TRP A 38 10.63 -5.90 -22.62
N SER A 39 10.44 -5.47 -23.88
CA SER A 39 11.01 -4.23 -24.38
C SER A 39 10.43 -3.01 -23.70
N TYR A 40 9.14 -3.01 -23.37
CA TYR A 40 8.50 -1.94 -22.59
C TYR A 40 9.08 -1.86 -21.16
N LYS A 41 9.39 -2.99 -20.54
CA LYS A 41 10.09 -2.99 -19.23
C LYS A 41 11.52 -2.45 -19.30
N LYS A 42 12.19 -2.57 -20.46
CA LYS A 42 13.52 -2.00 -20.71
C LYS A 42 13.47 -0.52 -21.11
N ALA A 43 12.38 -0.10 -21.73
CA ALA A 43 12.17 1.28 -22.20
C ALA A 43 11.52 2.18 -21.13
N ALA A 44 11.30 1.68 -19.93
CA ALA A 44 10.60 2.38 -18.85
C ALA A 44 11.45 3.23 -17.87
N PRO A 45 12.58 3.88 -18.26
CA PRO A 45 13.11 4.99 -17.48
C PRO A 45 12.21 6.23 -17.53
N GLU A 46 11.21 6.27 -18.42
CA GLU A 46 10.45 7.50 -18.72
C GLU A 46 9.13 7.66 -17.97
N GLN A 47 8.72 6.72 -17.13
CA GLN A 47 7.49 6.86 -16.33
C GLN A 47 7.77 7.50 -14.95
N LEU A 48 8.42 8.66 -14.98
CA LEU A 48 8.51 9.57 -13.83
C LEU A 48 7.32 10.55 -13.77
N HIS A 49 6.25 10.25 -14.52
CA HIS A 49 5.02 11.03 -14.57
C HIS A 49 3.86 10.26 -13.98
N ASP A 50 2.84 10.96 -13.50
CA ASP A 50 1.59 10.37 -13.06
C ASP A 50 0.96 9.54 -14.19
N VAL A 51 0.48 8.35 -13.89
CA VAL A 51 -0.03 7.39 -14.88
C VAL A 51 -1.44 6.96 -14.52
N GLU A 52 -2.37 7.16 -15.44
CA GLU A 52 -3.73 6.63 -15.33
C GLU A 52 -3.76 5.15 -15.72
N ILE A 53 -4.20 4.27 -14.81
CA ILE A 53 -4.38 2.84 -15.06
C ILE A 53 -5.75 2.43 -14.54
N ALA A 54 -6.64 2.04 -15.43
CA ALA A 54 -7.97 1.51 -15.09
C ALA A 54 -8.78 2.42 -14.14
N GLY A 55 -8.78 3.73 -14.39
CA GLY A 55 -9.49 4.71 -13.56
C GLY A 55 -8.80 5.02 -12.23
N HIS A 56 -7.54 4.63 -12.07
CA HIS A 56 -6.72 4.98 -10.92
C HIS A 56 -5.46 5.72 -11.36
N THR A 57 -5.17 6.84 -10.71
CA THR A 57 -3.91 7.54 -10.88
C THR A 57 -2.84 6.89 -10.01
N LEU A 58 -1.76 6.44 -10.63
CA LEU A 58 -0.51 6.16 -9.92
C LEU A 58 0.35 7.43 -10.00
N TYR A 59 0.71 7.93 -8.84
CA TYR A 59 1.46 9.18 -8.71
C TYR A 59 2.95 8.93 -8.76
N SER A 60 3.67 9.73 -9.54
CA SER A 60 5.12 9.86 -9.45
C SER A 60 5.49 10.51 -8.10
N VAL A 61 6.72 10.37 -7.68
CA VAL A 61 7.20 11.04 -6.47
C VAL A 61 8.03 12.26 -6.87
N THR A 62 7.69 13.44 -6.34
CA THR A 62 8.46 14.69 -6.53
C THR A 62 8.95 15.23 -5.20
N ASP A 63 9.92 16.14 -5.22
CA ASP A 63 10.43 16.77 -3.99
C ASP A 63 9.35 17.52 -3.23
N GLU A 64 8.45 18.19 -3.94
CA GLU A 64 7.32 18.90 -3.34
C GLU A 64 6.38 17.93 -2.63
N ARG A 65 6.10 16.77 -3.25
CA ARG A 65 5.26 15.72 -2.65
C ARG A 65 5.91 15.11 -1.41
N ILE A 66 7.23 14.92 -1.43
CA ILE A 66 7.98 14.44 -0.26
C ILE A 66 7.90 15.48 0.88
N GLN A 67 8.11 16.75 0.58
CA GLN A 67 8.03 17.81 1.60
C GLN A 67 6.61 17.98 2.16
N ALA A 68 5.58 17.72 1.36
CA ALA A 68 4.18 17.80 1.77
C ALA A 68 3.75 16.69 2.75
N VAL A 69 4.53 15.61 2.92
CA VAL A 69 4.20 14.52 3.84
C VAL A 69 3.97 15.03 5.25
N PRO A 70 2.75 14.89 5.82
CA PRO A 70 2.43 15.36 7.14
C PRO A 70 3.14 14.53 8.22
N LYS A 71 3.24 15.08 9.42
CA LYS A 71 3.74 14.34 10.58
C LYS A 71 2.72 13.26 10.95
N PRO A 72 3.10 11.98 11.00
CA PRO A 72 2.22 10.92 11.49
C PRO A 72 1.92 11.13 12.97
N PHE A 73 0.78 10.61 13.40
CA PHE A 73 0.43 10.61 14.81
C PHE A 73 0.17 9.18 15.27
N PHE A 74 1.20 8.59 15.88
CA PHE A 74 1.09 7.35 16.63
C PHE A 74 1.04 7.69 18.12
N GLN A 75 0.00 7.23 18.81
CA GLN A 75 -0.23 7.52 20.23
C GLN A 75 0.78 6.81 21.14
N GLY A 76 1.22 5.61 20.74
CA GLY A 76 2.13 4.76 21.51
C GLY A 76 3.59 5.18 21.49
N VAL A 77 3.93 6.32 20.86
CA VAL A 77 5.30 6.84 20.79
C VAL A 77 5.37 8.31 21.13
N SER A 78 6.57 8.78 21.52
CA SER A 78 6.80 10.19 21.83
C SER A 78 6.69 11.11 20.59
N ASN A 79 6.50 12.41 20.83
CA ASN A 79 6.53 13.42 19.76
C ASN A 79 7.85 13.41 18.97
N LYS A 80 8.98 13.08 19.62
CA LYS A 80 10.28 12.92 18.97
C LYS A 80 10.23 11.76 17.97
N VAL A 81 9.67 10.62 18.37
CA VAL A 81 9.56 9.43 17.49
C VAL A 81 8.56 9.67 16.36
N ASN A 82 7.46 10.39 16.59
CA ASN A 82 6.57 10.84 15.52
C ASN A 82 7.28 11.78 14.52
N GLY A 83 8.22 12.61 14.99
CA GLY A 83 9.09 13.39 14.09
C GLY A 83 9.99 12.50 13.23
N LEU A 84 10.65 11.51 13.83
CA LEU A 84 11.45 10.53 13.09
C LEU A 84 10.58 9.70 12.12
N ALA A 85 9.36 9.36 12.50
CA ALA A 85 8.44 8.66 11.63
C ALA A 85 8.06 9.49 10.38
N GLN A 86 7.99 10.83 10.49
CA GLN A 86 7.83 11.71 9.33
C GLN A 86 9.05 11.64 8.41
N GLU A 87 10.25 11.69 8.97
CA GLU A 87 11.48 11.54 8.19
C GLU A 87 11.54 10.15 7.51
N TYR A 88 11.10 9.10 8.19
CA TYR A 88 11.01 7.76 7.60
C TYR A 88 9.99 7.69 6.48
N ALA A 89 8.82 8.31 6.61
CA ALA A 89 7.81 8.37 5.56
C ALA A 89 8.35 9.11 4.32
N ARG A 90 9.04 10.24 4.51
CA ARG A 90 9.75 10.96 3.44
C ARG A 90 10.83 10.09 2.81
N GLY A 91 11.63 9.41 3.63
CA GLY A 91 12.67 8.49 3.17
C GLY A 91 12.13 7.31 2.35
N VAL A 92 10.93 6.80 2.66
CA VAL A 92 10.25 5.79 1.84
C VAL A 92 9.98 6.33 0.43
N LEU A 93 9.47 7.57 0.31
CA LEU A 93 9.22 8.21 -0.98
C LEU A 93 10.52 8.48 -1.74
N GLU A 94 11.58 8.95 -1.05
CA GLU A 94 12.91 9.13 -1.66
C GLU A 94 13.45 7.83 -2.28
N LYS A 95 13.18 6.67 -1.68
CA LYS A 95 13.63 5.38 -2.20
C LYS A 95 12.94 4.97 -3.49
N VAL A 96 11.78 5.52 -3.80
CA VAL A 96 11.00 5.18 -5.00
C VAL A 96 10.93 6.32 -6.02
N LYS A 97 11.46 7.50 -5.71
CA LYS A 97 11.41 8.70 -6.54
C LYS A 97 11.91 8.48 -7.96
N ASP A 98 13.05 7.81 -8.11
CA ASP A 98 13.69 7.54 -9.39
C ASP A 98 13.42 6.13 -9.91
N LEU A 99 12.39 5.46 -9.36
CA LEU A 99 12.00 4.11 -9.76
C LEU A 99 10.69 4.15 -10.54
N PRO A 100 10.40 3.10 -11.32
CA PRO A 100 9.15 3.02 -12.07
C PRO A 100 7.93 3.25 -11.17
N VAL A 101 6.99 4.08 -11.63
CA VAL A 101 5.72 4.34 -10.94
C VAL A 101 5.03 3.01 -10.61
N GLY A 102 4.55 2.88 -9.39
CA GLY A 102 4.00 1.63 -8.86
C GLY A 102 5.00 0.80 -8.04
N THR A 103 6.26 1.24 -7.93
CA THR A 103 7.23 0.63 -7.00
C THR A 103 6.86 0.97 -5.56
N GLU A 104 6.98 -0.02 -4.68
CA GLU A 104 6.75 0.15 -3.24
C GLU A 104 8.05 0.01 -2.46
N ALA A 105 8.19 0.82 -1.43
CA ALA A 105 9.25 0.71 -0.43
C ALA A 105 8.65 0.75 0.98
N MET A 106 9.39 0.25 1.95
CA MET A 106 8.98 0.28 3.35
C MET A 106 10.16 0.49 4.29
N VAL A 107 9.83 0.89 5.51
CA VAL A 107 10.75 0.95 6.64
C VAL A 107 10.02 0.49 7.90
N ASN A 108 10.72 -0.27 8.75
CA ASN A 108 10.25 -0.56 10.09
C ASN A 108 11.09 0.24 11.09
N PHE A 109 10.47 0.66 12.19
CA PHE A 109 11.16 1.31 13.29
C PHE A 109 10.57 0.90 14.64
N THR A 110 11.41 0.89 15.65
CA THR A 110 11.05 0.50 17.01
C THR A 110 10.35 1.64 17.76
N VAL A 111 9.76 1.35 18.90
CA VAL A 111 9.07 2.36 19.75
C VAL A 111 9.99 3.48 20.24
N ASP A 112 11.30 3.27 20.29
CA ASP A 112 12.31 4.28 20.57
C ASP A 112 12.83 5.01 19.32
N GLY A 113 12.27 4.72 18.15
CA GLY A 113 12.56 5.38 16.89
C GLY A 113 13.76 4.81 16.12
N LYS A 114 14.25 3.64 16.44
CA LYS A 114 15.38 3.01 15.76
C LYS A 114 14.91 2.35 14.45
N SER A 115 15.42 2.80 13.32
CA SER A 115 15.08 2.22 12.02
C SER A 115 15.83 0.92 11.77
N THR A 116 15.18 0.00 11.04
CA THR A 116 15.80 -1.25 10.53
C THR A 116 16.36 -1.11 9.12
N GLY A 117 16.33 0.10 8.55
CA GLY A 117 16.65 0.37 7.16
C GLY A 117 15.44 0.29 6.24
N TYR A 118 15.65 0.72 4.99
CA TYR A 118 14.61 0.75 3.96
C TYR A 118 14.69 -0.52 3.11
N PHE A 119 13.52 -1.02 2.73
CA PHE A 119 13.36 -2.14 1.81
C PHE A 119 12.60 -1.64 0.59
N VAL A 120 13.10 -1.95 -0.60
CA VAL A 120 12.46 -1.62 -1.86
C VAL A 120 11.93 -2.90 -2.48
N GLY A 121 10.65 -2.91 -2.78
CA GLY A 121 9.95 -4.04 -3.41
C GLY A 121 9.92 -3.92 -4.93
N GLY A 122 9.12 -4.78 -5.56
CA GLY A 122 8.80 -4.68 -6.99
C GLY A 122 7.50 -3.91 -7.22
N GLN A 123 7.17 -3.68 -8.49
CA GLN A 123 5.99 -2.90 -8.93
C GLN A 123 4.62 -3.38 -8.46
N THR A 124 4.48 -4.51 -7.79
CA THR A 124 3.18 -5.07 -7.42
C THR A 124 3.17 -5.83 -6.11
N LYS A 125 4.31 -6.00 -5.47
CA LYS A 125 4.37 -6.72 -4.19
C LYS A 125 5.69 -6.50 -3.50
N MET A 126 5.60 -6.03 -2.27
CA MET A 126 6.73 -6.05 -1.36
C MET A 126 6.84 -7.45 -0.74
N THR A 127 7.76 -8.27 -1.28
CA THR A 127 8.14 -9.54 -0.65
C THR A 127 9.25 -9.23 0.36
N VAL A 128 8.90 -8.49 1.40
CA VAL A 128 9.80 -8.37 2.54
C VAL A 128 9.54 -9.59 3.39
N LYS A 129 10.55 -10.42 3.56
CA LYS A 129 10.60 -11.26 4.76
C LYS A 129 10.58 -10.27 5.92
N PRO A 130 9.55 -10.28 6.79
CA PRO A 130 9.62 -9.49 8.00
C PRO A 130 10.94 -9.90 8.64
N GLN A 131 11.85 -8.97 8.80
CA GLN A 131 12.87 -9.17 9.81
C GLN A 131 12.05 -9.32 11.07
N ASP A 132 12.10 -10.49 11.68
CA ASP A 132 11.46 -10.75 12.96
C ASP A 132 12.11 -9.80 13.96
N LEU A 133 11.57 -8.59 14.02
CA LEU A 133 11.91 -7.68 15.09
C LEU A 133 11.35 -8.33 16.35
N ASN A 134 12.23 -8.86 17.18
CA ASN A 134 11.88 -9.44 18.47
C ASN A 134 11.45 -8.36 19.49
N VAL A 135 11.11 -7.18 19.01
CA VAL A 135 10.71 -6.00 19.81
C VAL A 135 9.49 -5.33 19.16
N PRO A 136 8.69 -4.58 19.94
CA PRO A 136 7.59 -3.82 19.40
C PRO A 136 8.05 -2.80 18.33
N TYR A 137 7.32 -2.73 17.20
CA TYR A 137 7.70 -1.90 16.07
C TYR A 137 6.50 -1.31 15.34
N TYR A 138 6.79 -0.29 14.52
CA TYR A 138 5.91 0.35 13.55
C TYR A 138 6.43 0.10 12.14
N SER A 139 5.53 0.12 11.16
CA SER A 139 5.88 -0.04 9.75
C SER A 139 5.31 1.12 8.93
N LEU A 140 6.11 1.67 8.02
CA LEU A 140 5.66 2.65 7.03
C LEU A 140 6.01 2.14 5.64
N HIS A 141 5.09 2.30 4.69
CA HIS A 141 5.31 1.97 3.28
C HIS A 141 4.60 2.97 2.39
N ASN A 142 4.96 3.05 1.11
CA ASN A 142 4.24 3.94 0.20
C ASN A 142 3.10 3.24 -0.54
N HIS A 143 2.08 4.02 -0.85
CA HIS A 143 1.01 3.65 -1.77
C HIS A 143 1.12 4.49 -3.04
N PRO A 144 1.47 3.89 -4.19
CA PRO A 144 1.60 4.62 -5.45
C PRO A 144 0.32 5.34 -5.89
N SER A 145 -0.85 4.80 -5.55
CA SER A 145 -2.16 5.40 -5.85
C SER A 145 -2.61 6.47 -4.85
N ASN A 146 -1.77 6.88 -3.92
CA ASN A 146 -2.12 7.82 -2.85
C ASN A 146 -3.32 7.36 -1.99
N GLY A 147 -3.60 6.06 -2.01
CA GLY A 147 -4.74 5.47 -1.32
C GLY A 147 -4.53 5.24 0.16
N ILE A 148 -5.63 5.04 0.87
CA ILE A 148 -5.65 4.64 2.29
C ILE A 148 -4.99 3.27 2.50
N LEU A 149 -4.75 2.89 3.76
CA LEU A 149 -4.32 1.54 4.12
C LEU A 149 -5.23 0.48 3.49
N SER A 150 -4.63 -0.50 2.84
CA SER A 150 -5.35 -1.61 2.24
C SER A 150 -5.91 -2.56 3.31
N PRO A 151 -6.91 -3.39 2.99
CA PRO A 151 -7.34 -4.46 3.89
C PRO A 151 -6.20 -5.42 4.27
N GLU A 152 -5.25 -5.61 3.37
CA GLU A 152 -4.06 -6.44 3.59
C GLU A 152 -3.14 -5.83 4.65
N ASP A 153 -2.96 -4.51 4.64
CA ASP A 153 -2.18 -3.77 5.65
C ASP A 153 -2.80 -3.91 7.04
N ILE A 154 -4.11 -3.68 7.14
CA ILE A 154 -4.84 -3.84 8.40
C ILE A 154 -4.77 -5.30 8.89
N GLN A 155 -4.87 -6.27 7.99
CA GLN A 155 -4.74 -7.68 8.34
C GLN A 155 -3.32 -8.02 8.84
N GLN A 156 -2.28 -7.43 8.23
CA GLN A 156 -0.90 -7.57 8.70
C GLN A 156 -0.74 -7.01 10.12
N LEU A 157 -1.27 -5.81 10.36
CA LEU A 157 -1.25 -5.20 11.70
C LEU A 157 -1.92 -6.13 12.71
N ILE A 158 -3.13 -6.63 12.42
CA ILE A 158 -3.88 -7.51 13.33
C ILE A 158 -3.11 -8.79 13.65
N LYS A 159 -2.55 -9.46 12.63
CA LYS A 159 -1.90 -10.76 12.75
C LYS A 159 -0.50 -10.74 13.37
N ARG A 160 0.16 -9.59 13.41
CA ARG A 160 1.54 -9.49 13.93
C ARG A 160 1.55 -8.94 15.35
N PRO A 161 1.83 -9.76 16.37
CA PRO A 161 1.74 -9.33 17.77
C PRO A 161 2.65 -8.15 18.12
N LEU A 162 3.85 -8.12 17.56
CA LEU A 162 4.86 -7.09 17.83
C LEU A 162 4.68 -5.82 16.99
N MET A 163 3.91 -5.86 15.88
CA MET A 163 3.58 -4.67 15.12
C MET A 163 2.58 -3.83 15.91
N LYS A 164 2.96 -2.63 16.31
CA LYS A 164 2.14 -1.69 17.07
C LYS A 164 1.33 -0.77 16.20
N GLY A 165 1.87 -0.39 15.04
CA GLY A 165 1.17 0.44 14.07
C GLY A 165 1.73 0.23 12.66
N ILE A 166 0.91 0.65 11.70
CA ILE A 166 1.24 0.64 10.28
C ILE A 166 0.81 1.98 9.66
N GLY A 167 1.58 2.47 8.70
CA GLY A 167 1.20 3.66 7.94
C GLY A 167 1.48 3.49 6.45
N ALA A 168 0.62 4.09 5.64
CA ALA A 168 0.79 4.22 4.21
C ALA A 168 1.02 5.69 3.84
N VAL A 169 2.16 6.00 3.25
CA VAL A 169 2.43 7.30 2.67
C VAL A 169 2.12 7.26 1.18
N GLY A 170 1.15 8.05 0.74
CA GLY A 170 0.80 8.16 -0.68
C GLY A 170 1.90 8.87 -1.47
N ASN A 171 2.14 8.45 -2.71
CA ASN A 171 3.12 9.10 -3.56
C ASN A 171 2.79 10.59 -3.82
N ALA A 172 1.54 11.01 -3.67
CA ALA A 172 1.14 12.42 -3.73
C ALA A 172 1.21 13.15 -2.37
N GLY A 173 1.80 12.52 -1.33
CA GLY A 173 2.06 13.15 -0.03
C GLY A 173 0.99 12.90 1.04
N ALA A 174 -0.11 12.18 0.77
CA ALA A 174 -1.06 11.79 1.81
C ALA A 174 -0.43 10.79 2.79
N LEU A 175 -0.91 10.77 4.03
CA LEU A 175 -0.43 9.82 5.03
C LEU A 175 -1.61 9.28 5.84
N TYR A 176 -1.70 7.97 5.91
CA TYR A 176 -2.72 7.24 6.67
C TYR A 176 -2.04 6.30 7.65
N THR A 177 -2.51 6.26 8.88
CA THR A 177 -1.96 5.37 9.92
C THR A 177 -3.05 4.57 10.61
N CYS A 178 -2.68 3.40 11.09
CA CYS A 178 -3.49 2.58 11.99
C CYS A 178 -2.62 2.04 13.10
N GLU A 179 -3.08 2.11 14.34
CA GLU A 179 -2.32 1.74 15.53
C GLU A 179 -3.15 0.86 16.47
N LYS A 180 -2.50 -0.11 17.11
CA LYS A 180 -3.03 -0.87 18.23
C LYS A 180 -2.92 -0.04 19.51
N THR A 181 -4.03 0.21 20.16
CA THR A 181 -4.09 1.00 21.39
C THR A 181 -4.38 0.15 22.61
N PHE A 182 -4.45 0.79 23.77
CA PHE A 182 -4.86 0.12 25.01
C PHE A 182 -6.24 -0.54 24.82
N GLY A 183 -6.37 -1.77 25.29
CA GLY A 183 -7.59 -2.57 25.08
C GLY A 183 -7.64 -3.36 23.77
N TYR A 184 -6.60 -3.28 22.91
CA TYR A 184 -6.52 -4.10 21.72
C TYR A 184 -6.59 -5.60 22.06
N SER A 185 -7.46 -6.29 21.34
CA SER A 185 -7.58 -7.75 21.37
C SER A 185 -7.53 -8.29 19.95
N THR A 186 -6.55 -9.14 19.65
CA THR A 186 -6.41 -9.77 18.34
C THR A 186 -7.68 -10.50 17.91
N LYS A 187 -8.33 -11.23 18.84
CA LYS A 187 -9.58 -11.95 18.57
C LYS A 187 -10.71 -11.00 18.17
N SER A 188 -10.96 -9.96 18.98
CA SER A 188 -12.00 -8.97 18.70
C SER A 188 -11.76 -8.22 17.39
N ALA A 189 -10.52 -7.77 17.16
CA ALA A 189 -10.14 -7.06 15.95
C ALA A 189 -10.26 -7.94 14.70
N ASP A 190 -9.80 -9.20 14.75
CA ASP A 190 -9.88 -10.13 13.61
C ASP A 190 -11.32 -10.52 13.27
N GLU A 191 -12.17 -10.77 14.26
CA GLU A 191 -13.60 -11.07 14.06
C GLU A 191 -14.33 -9.88 13.45
N TRP A 192 -14.10 -8.67 13.96
CA TRP A 192 -14.69 -7.45 13.42
C TRP A 192 -14.19 -7.19 11.99
N PHE A 193 -12.88 -7.28 11.76
CA PHE A 193 -12.28 -7.00 10.47
C PHE A 193 -12.73 -8.01 9.39
N ARG A 194 -12.94 -9.28 9.75
CA ARG A 194 -13.53 -10.27 8.83
C ARG A 194 -14.96 -9.89 8.41
N ARG A 195 -15.78 -9.36 9.34
CA ARG A 195 -17.12 -8.83 8.99
C ARG A 195 -17.03 -7.63 8.08
N LEU A 196 -16.12 -6.71 8.38
CA LEU A 196 -15.87 -5.51 7.57
C LEU A 196 -15.47 -5.87 6.13
N ARG A 197 -14.51 -6.77 5.97
CA ARG A 197 -14.10 -7.27 4.64
C ARG A 197 -15.23 -7.98 3.87
N LYS A 198 -16.11 -8.65 4.56
CA LYS A 198 -17.29 -9.29 3.93
C LYS A 198 -18.30 -8.25 3.47
N LYS A 199 -18.48 -7.18 4.24
CA LYS A 199 -19.39 -6.07 3.92
C LYS A 199 -18.87 -5.23 2.74
N TYR A 200 -17.56 -5.03 2.65
CA TYR A 200 -16.89 -4.26 1.61
C TYR A 200 -15.91 -5.15 0.82
N PRO A 201 -16.38 -5.86 -0.20
CA PRO A 201 -15.55 -6.78 -0.97
C PRO A 201 -14.67 -6.04 -2.00
N LEU A 202 -13.86 -5.08 -1.57
CA LEU A 202 -13.08 -4.10 -2.32
C LEU A 202 -12.22 -4.66 -3.47
N TYR A 203 -12.03 -5.96 -3.53
CA TYR A 203 -11.15 -6.64 -4.48
C TYR A 203 -11.74 -7.90 -5.09
N LYS A 204 -13.03 -8.15 -4.91
CA LYS A 204 -13.69 -9.20 -5.68
C LYS A 204 -13.99 -8.62 -7.06
N GLY A 205 -12.99 -8.69 -7.94
CA GLY A 205 -13.11 -8.30 -9.32
C GLY A 205 -14.25 -9.05 -10.00
N GLY A 206 -15.22 -8.32 -10.44
CA GLY A 206 -16.42 -8.82 -11.08
C GLY A 206 -17.18 -7.72 -11.80
N GLY A 207 -16.49 -6.89 -12.61
CA GLY A 207 -17.18 -5.94 -13.49
C GLY A 207 -17.76 -4.71 -12.80
N GLU A 208 -17.39 -4.42 -11.57
CA GLU A 208 -17.77 -3.17 -10.90
C GLU A 208 -17.03 -1.98 -11.55
N ASP A 209 -17.73 -0.89 -11.75
CA ASP A 209 -17.14 0.34 -12.28
C ASP A 209 -16.25 1.04 -11.23
N ALA A 210 -15.40 1.97 -11.69
CA ALA A 210 -14.45 2.67 -10.84
C ALA A 210 -15.12 3.50 -9.73
N GLU A 211 -16.34 4.01 -9.99
CA GLU A 211 -17.11 4.81 -9.04
C GLU A 211 -17.61 3.95 -7.88
N THR A 212 -18.15 2.77 -8.18
CA THR A 212 -18.57 1.78 -7.17
C THR A 212 -17.39 1.34 -6.31
N ILE A 213 -16.22 1.07 -6.89
CA ILE A 213 -15.03 0.72 -6.16
C ILE A 213 -14.58 1.85 -5.23
N LEU A 214 -14.60 3.09 -5.72
CA LEU A 214 -14.24 4.27 -4.92
C LEU A 214 -15.22 4.47 -3.76
N ALA A 215 -16.52 4.38 -4.01
CA ALA A 215 -17.54 4.48 -2.96
C ALA A 215 -17.36 3.43 -1.87
N GLN A 216 -17.06 2.18 -2.23
CA GLN A 216 -16.78 1.12 -1.27
C GLN A 216 -15.52 1.40 -0.44
N ARG A 217 -14.46 1.94 -1.07
CA ARG A 217 -13.22 2.31 -0.35
C ARG A 217 -13.47 3.42 0.66
N ILE A 218 -14.23 4.43 0.29
CA ILE A 218 -14.60 5.53 1.19
C ILE A 218 -15.42 4.99 2.36
N ALA A 219 -16.47 4.20 2.11
CA ALA A 219 -17.31 3.62 3.15
C ALA A 219 -16.52 2.68 4.08
N PHE A 220 -15.58 1.90 3.55
CA PHE A 220 -14.67 1.07 4.33
C PHE A 220 -13.78 1.92 5.25
N ALA A 221 -13.18 2.99 4.74
CA ALA A 221 -12.33 3.89 5.52
C ALA A 221 -13.10 4.59 6.64
N GLU A 222 -14.32 5.04 6.35
CA GLU A 222 -15.21 5.66 7.33
C GLU A 222 -15.57 4.69 8.46
N GLU A 223 -15.90 3.44 8.14
CA GLU A 223 -16.21 2.44 9.15
C GLU A 223 -14.97 2.04 9.98
N LEU A 224 -13.79 1.97 9.35
CA LEU A 224 -12.52 1.79 10.08
C LEU A 224 -12.31 2.92 11.11
N ARG A 225 -12.50 4.17 10.72
CA ARG A 225 -12.35 5.34 11.62
C ARG A 225 -13.38 5.34 12.72
N ARG A 226 -14.65 5.08 12.41
CA ARG A 226 -15.76 5.14 13.35
C ARG A 226 -15.73 4.00 14.38
N ASP A 227 -15.46 2.79 13.93
CA ASP A 227 -15.67 1.59 14.73
C ASP A 227 -14.37 0.91 15.17
N GLY A 228 -13.25 1.19 14.51
CA GLY A 228 -11.95 0.57 14.84
C GLY A 228 -11.54 0.73 16.29
N ALA A 229 -11.78 1.89 16.88
CA ALA A 229 -11.43 2.18 18.27
C ALA A 229 -12.14 1.24 19.28
N LYS A 230 -13.35 0.75 18.96
CA LYS A 230 -14.07 -0.25 19.79
C LYS A 230 -13.34 -1.59 19.86
N HIS A 231 -12.42 -1.83 18.93
CA HIS A 231 -11.59 -3.03 18.81
C HIS A 231 -10.11 -2.76 19.09
N GLY A 232 -9.81 -1.58 19.63
CA GLY A 232 -8.46 -1.16 19.98
C GLY A 232 -7.59 -0.81 18.76
N LEU A 233 -8.20 -0.44 17.64
CA LEU A 233 -7.53 0.05 16.44
C LEU A 233 -7.91 1.52 16.19
N VAL A 234 -6.93 2.42 16.24
CA VAL A 234 -7.13 3.85 15.94
C VAL A 234 -6.57 4.17 14.58
N PHE A 235 -7.40 4.76 13.74
CA PHE A 235 -7.10 5.13 12.37
C PHE A 235 -6.98 6.66 12.26
N SER A 236 -5.94 7.15 11.58
CA SER A 236 -5.70 8.58 11.33
C SER A 236 -5.29 8.83 9.88
N GLY A 237 -5.64 10.00 9.35
CA GLY A 237 -5.34 10.46 7.99
C GLY A 237 -6.57 10.92 7.23
#